data_e926bf68e499880f42daefbc0b785c8d
#
_entry.id   e926bf68e499880f42daefbc0b785c8d
#
_cell.length_a   1.000
_cell.length_b   1.000
_cell.length_c   1.000
_cell.angle_alpha   90.00
_cell.angle_beta   90.00
_cell.angle_gamma   90.00
#
_symmetry.space_group_name_H-M   'P 1'
#
loop_
_entity.id
_entity.type
_entity.pdbx_description
1 polymer ?
#
loop_
_entity_poly.entity_id
_entity_poly.type
_entity_poly.pdbx_seq_one_letter_code
_entity_poly.pdbx_strand_id
1 'polypeptide(L)'
;GRPTKGIEKMLRMYLLQIWFNLSDEGVEDAIYDSYAFRKFMNIDFMEEQVPDATTLLKFRHLLEENHLGEVFFKAINRVMEATGHIMHGGTIVDATIISAPSSTKNAEKKRDPEMYQTKKGNVWKFGMKCHIGVDSGSGLVHTITATAANAHDITEAHKLLREDDHIVYGDSGYIGIEKRDEIKNNEHFRKIDFRINRRPKSLPQVSDHAIDWERYIENRKSAVRCKVEHAFKIIKDTFGFRKVRYRGLAKNFNKLNVLFACANLLMVKRGQIKSQKALIRG
;
A
#
# COMPACT_ATOMS: atom_id res chain seq x y z
N GLY A 1 25.55 22.53 -21.74
CA GLY A 1 25.04 21.19 -21.61
C GLY A 1 23.56 21.13 -21.98
N ARG A 2 23.01 19.94 -22.26
CA ARG A 2 21.58 19.76 -22.55
C ARG A 2 20.74 20.27 -21.36
N PRO A 3 19.71 21.09 -21.55
CA PRO A 3 18.89 21.58 -20.45
C PRO A 3 18.23 20.41 -19.70
N THR A 4 18.13 20.54 -18.38
CA THR A 4 17.50 19.51 -17.54
C THR A 4 16.00 19.45 -17.84
N LYS A 5 15.46 18.24 -17.94
CA LYS A 5 14.00 18.05 -18.03
C LYS A 5 13.35 18.51 -16.71
N GLY A 6 12.28 19.26 -16.78
CA GLY A 6 11.60 19.79 -15.60
C GLY A 6 11.11 18.67 -14.66
N ILE A 7 11.19 18.90 -13.33
CA ILE A 7 10.79 17.93 -12.29
C ILE A 7 9.36 17.46 -12.48
N GLU A 8 8.44 18.37 -12.82
CA GLU A 8 7.03 18.04 -13.05
C GLU A 8 6.88 17.02 -14.20
N LYS A 9 7.59 17.23 -15.30
CA LYS A 9 7.55 16.35 -16.45
C LYS A 9 8.09 14.95 -16.11
N MET A 10 9.19 14.88 -15.38
CA MET A 10 9.75 13.63 -14.89
C MET A 10 8.81 12.90 -13.91
N LEU A 11 8.14 13.64 -13.03
CA LEU A 11 7.14 13.07 -12.13
C LEU A 11 5.94 12.52 -12.91
N ARG A 12 5.43 13.24 -13.91
CA ARG A 12 4.35 12.76 -14.77
C ARG A 12 4.73 11.45 -15.48
N MET A 13 5.94 11.38 -16.06
CA MET A 13 6.45 10.16 -16.69
C MET A 13 6.54 8.99 -15.69
N TYR A 14 7.07 9.24 -14.49
CA TYR A 14 7.15 8.25 -13.42
C TYR A 14 5.77 7.77 -12.96
N LEU A 15 4.77 8.66 -12.87
CA LEU A 15 3.39 8.28 -12.55
C LEU A 15 2.76 7.41 -13.64
N LEU A 16 2.98 7.69 -14.92
CA LEU A 16 2.54 6.81 -16.04
C LEU A 16 3.18 5.43 -15.92
N GLN A 17 4.50 5.37 -15.64
CA GLN A 17 5.19 4.10 -15.43
C GLN A 17 4.54 3.27 -14.31
N ILE A 18 4.19 3.92 -13.18
CA ILE A 18 3.58 3.25 -12.02
C ILE A 18 2.15 2.81 -12.32
N TRP A 19 1.32 3.68 -12.88
CA TRP A 19 -0.10 3.40 -13.10
C TRP A 19 -0.34 2.28 -14.12
N PHE A 20 0.51 2.22 -15.14
CA PHE A 20 0.39 1.23 -16.23
C PHE A 20 1.41 0.09 -16.12
N ASN A 21 2.22 0.08 -15.04
CA ASN A 21 3.21 -0.95 -14.76
C ASN A 21 4.20 -1.20 -15.91
N LEU A 22 4.66 -0.13 -16.55
CA LEU A 22 5.53 -0.16 -17.72
C LEU A 22 7.02 -0.32 -17.32
N SER A 23 7.85 -0.82 -18.25
CA SER A 23 9.31 -0.73 -18.14
C SER A 23 9.79 0.70 -18.37
N ASP A 24 11.08 0.96 -18.19
CA ASP A 24 11.66 2.29 -18.44
C ASP A 24 11.55 2.65 -19.92
N GLU A 25 11.86 1.71 -20.81
CA GLU A 25 11.70 1.86 -22.27
C GLU A 25 10.21 1.87 -22.66
N GLY A 26 9.41 0.99 -22.06
CA GLY A 26 7.99 0.86 -22.39
C GLY A 26 7.15 2.10 -22.07
N VAL A 27 7.53 2.93 -21.07
CA VAL A 27 6.82 4.18 -20.84
C VAL A 27 7.22 5.26 -21.84
N GLU A 28 8.47 5.28 -22.28
CA GLU A 28 8.94 6.15 -23.35
C GLU A 28 8.17 5.86 -24.65
N ASP A 29 8.13 4.60 -25.09
CA ASP A 29 7.38 4.15 -26.28
C ASP A 29 5.89 4.48 -26.17
N ALA A 30 5.28 4.20 -25.01
CA ALA A 30 3.86 4.47 -24.78
C ALA A 30 3.50 5.96 -24.86
N ILE A 31 4.42 6.86 -24.50
CA ILE A 31 4.22 8.31 -24.64
C ILE A 31 4.26 8.71 -26.13
N TYR A 32 5.13 8.08 -26.92
CA TYR A 32 5.15 8.33 -28.38
C TYR A 32 3.86 7.81 -29.05
N ASP A 33 3.35 6.67 -28.64
CA ASP A 33 2.20 6.02 -29.30
C ASP A 33 0.85 6.58 -28.84
N SER A 34 0.73 7.08 -27.59
CA SER A 34 -0.55 7.48 -27.01
C SER A 34 -0.74 8.99 -26.96
N TYR A 35 -1.74 9.50 -27.69
CA TYR A 35 -2.17 10.90 -27.57
C TYR A 35 -2.55 11.29 -26.14
N ALA A 36 -3.22 10.40 -25.39
CA ALA A 36 -3.60 10.66 -24.01
C ALA A 36 -2.38 10.82 -23.09
N PHE A 37 -1.33 9.99 -23.29
CA PHE A 37 -0.09 10.09 -22.53
C PHE A 37 0.67 11.36 -22.87
N ARG A 38 0.77 11.72 -24.15
CA ARG A 38 1.36 13.00 -24.59
C ARG A 38 0.68 14.20 -23.93
N LYS A 39 -0.65 14.21 -23.98
CA LYS A 39 -1.45 15.27 -23.33
C LYS A 39 -1.23 15.32 -21.82
N PHE A 40 -1.17 14.17 -21.14
CA PHE A 40 -0.86 14.10 -19.72
C PHE A 40 0.56 14.60 -19.43
N MET A 41 1.53 14.27 -20.26
CA MET A 41 2.93 14.74 -20.14
C MET A 41 3.08 16.23 -20.44
N ASN A 42 2.11 16.86 -21.06
CA ASN A 42 2.19 18.24 -21.58
C ASN A 42 3.42 18.42 -22.49
N ILE A 43 3.58 17.51 -23.47
CA ILE A 43 4.68 17.51 -24.45
C ILE A 43 4.13 17.88 -25.81
N ASP A 44 4.74 18.89 -26.43
CA ASP A 44 4.63 19.18 -27.85
C ASP A 44 5.83 18.58 -28.60
N PHE A 45 5.59 17.62 -29.48
CA PHE A 45 6.64 16.96 -30.25
C PHE A 45 7.33 17.87 -31.29
N MET A 46 6.73 19.03 -31.60
CA MET A 46 7.36 20.01 -32.45
C MET A 46 8.44 20.80 -31.71
N GLU A 47 8.34 20.90 -30.39
CA GLU A 47 9.23 21.70 -29.55
C GLU A 47 10.21 20.85 -28.73
N GLU A 48 9.79 19.62 -28.33
CA GLU A 48 10.62 18.82 -27.41
C GLU A 48 10.47 17.31 -27.62
N GLN A 49 11.50 16.60 -27.20
CA GLN A 49 11.52 15.13 -27.18
C GLN A 49 11.07 14.59 -25.84
N VAL A 50 10.47 13.41 -25.85
CA VAL A 50 10.17 12.61 -24.64
C VAL A 50 11.46 12.39 -23.85
N PRO A 51 11.46 12.47 -22.52
CA PRO A 51 12.59 12.03 -21.71
C PRO A 51 12.86 10.54 -21.97
N ASP A 52 14.13 10.20 -22.16
CA ASP A 52 14.53 8.81 -22.39
C ASP A 52 14.50 7.95 -21.11
N ALA A 53 14.54 6.62 -21.28
CA ALA A 53 14.55 5.64 -20.21
C ALA A 53 15.68 5.86 -19.18
N THR A 54 16.85 6.31 -19.64
CA THR A 54 18.00 6.60 -18.75
C THR A 54 17.77 7.84 -17.90
N THR A 55 17.11 8.84 -18.44
CA THR A 55 16.70 10.04 -17.69
C THR A 55 15.66 9.69 -16.62
N LEU A 56 14.70 8.83 -16.94
CA LEU A 56 13.75 8.33 -15.98
C LEU A 56 14.42 7.50 -14.86
N LEU A 57 15.39 6.65 -15.22
CA LEU A 57 16.17 5.88 -14.24
C LEU A 57 16.92 6.80 -13.26
N LYS A 58 17.58 7.85 -13.76
CA LYS A 58 18.28 8.85 -12.92
C LYS A 58 17.30 9.58 -11.99
N PHE A 59 16.15 9.98 -12.52
CA PHE A 59 15.09 10.60 -11.71
C PHE A 59 14.59 9.66 -10.60
N ARG A 60 14.38 8.39 -10.89
CA ARG A 60 13.98 7.39 -9.90
C ARG A 60 15.04 7.20 -8.81
N HIS A 61 16.33 7.16 -9.16
CA HIS A 61 17.40 7.11 -8.18
C HIS A 61 17.38 8.34 -7.26
N LEU A 62 17.15 9.54 -7.81
CA LEU A 62 16.99 10.75 -7.00
C LEU A 62 15.85 10.62 -5.98
N LEU A 63 14.69 10.05 -6.40
CA LEU A 63 13.57 9.82 -5.50
C LEU A 63 13.91 8.80 -4.40
N GLU A 64 14.65 7.74 -4.76
CA GLU A 64 15.06 6.66 -3.85
C GLU A 64 16.07 7.14 -2.81
N GLU A 65 17.12 7.82 -3.24
CA GLU A 65 18.22 8.33 -2.41
C GLU A 65 17.74 9.39 -1.39
N ASN A 66 16.74 10.17 -1.76
CA ASN A 66 16.18 11.21 -0.91
C ASN A 66 14.85 10.82 -0.24
N HIS A 67 14.44 9.56 -0.28
CA HIS A 67 13.19 9.04 0.31
C HIS A 67 11.94 9.83 -0.10
N LEU A 68 11.92 10.40 -1.31
CA LEU A 68 10.85 11.29 -1.76
C LEU A 68 9.51 10.57 -1.97
N GLY A 69 9.49 9.25 -2.11
CA GLY A 69 8.25 8.47 -2.12
C GLY A 69 7.46 8.61 -0.82
N GLU A 70 8.15 8.60 0.33
CA GLU A 70 7.52 8.82 1.63
C GLU A 70 7.00 10.26 1.78
N VAL A 71 7.78 11.24 1.33
CA VAL A 71 7.36 12.65 1.31
C VAL A 71 6.10 12.83 0.47
N PHE A 72 6.07 12.22 -0.72
CA PHE A 72 4.91 12.23 -1.61
C PHE A 72 3.67 11.60 -0.96
N PHE A 73 3.82 10.43 -0.33
CA PHE A 73 2.73 9.76 0.39
C PHE A 73 2.17 10.64 1.53
N LYS A 74 3.05 11.19 2.36
CA LYS A 74 2.67 12.09 3.45
C LYS A 74 1.97 13.36 2.94
N ALA A 75 2.45 13.95 1.84
CA ALA A 75 1.84 15.14 1.23
C ALA A 75 0.40 14.85 0.76
N ILE A 76 0.18 13.73 0.06
CA ILE A 76 -1.15 13.31 -0.38
C ILE A 76 -2.07 13.06 0.81
N ASN A 77 -1.59 12.37 1.86
CA ASN A 77 -2.39 12.10 3.04
C ASN A 77 -2.79 13.39 3.78
N ARG A 78 -1.90 14.38 3.90
CA ARG A 78 -2.24 15.70 4.46
C ARG A 78 -3.38 16.38 3.68
N VAL A 79 -3.36 16.28 2.35
CA VAL A 79 -4.48 16.81 1.53
C VAL A 79 -5.76 16.03 1.82
N MET A 80 -5.70 14.69 1.95
CA MET A 80 -6.86 13.85 2.26
C MET A 80 -7.44 14.17 3.65
N GLU A 81 -6.59 14.45 4.63
CA GLU A 81 -7.00 14.89 5.96
C GLU A 81 -7.66 16.27 5.92
N ALA A 82 -6.99 17.25 5.30
CA ALA A 82 -7.51 18.61 5.17
C ALA A 82 -8.85 18.70 4.43
N THR A 83 -9.12 17.76 3.53
CA THR A 83 -10.37 17.64 2.77
C THR A 83 -11.41 16.71 3.41
N GLY A 84 -11.14 16.19 4.61
CA GLY A 84 -12.07 15.33 5.37
C GLY A 84 -12.26 13.92 4.77
N HIS A 85 -11.38 13.47 3.88
CA HIS A 85 -11.46 12.14 3.31
C HIS A 85 -10.93 11.05 4.24
N ILE A 86 -9.97 11.37 5.12
CA ILE A 86 -9.56 10.49 6.22
C ILE A 86 -10.45 10.82 7.42
N MET A 87 -11.18 9.81 7.91
CA MET A 87 -12.28 10.00 8.85
C MET A 87 -11.88 9.81 10.32
N HIS A 88 -10.65 9.38 10.60
CA HIS A 88 -10.16 9.10 11.96
C HIS A 88 -11.06 8.13 12.76
N GLY A 89 -11.68 7.17 12.07
CA GLY A 89 -12.59 6.18 12.67
C GLY A 89 -11.89 5.03 13.40
N GLY A 90 -10.57 5.12 13.60
CA GLY A 90 -9.68 4.06 14.08
C GLY A 90 -8.90 3.40 12.94
N THR A 91 -7.99 2.51 13.28
CA THR A 91 -7.07 1.88 12.32
C THR A 91 -7.36 0.40 12.09
N ILE A 92 -7.30 -0.04 10.85
CA ILE A 92 -7.24 -1.45 10.46
C ILE A 92 -5.78 -1.76 10.14
N VAL A 93 -5.20 -2.74 10.83
CA VAL A 93 -3.83 -3.22 10.55
C VAL A 93 -3.88 -4.53 9.77
N ASP A 94 -3.09 -4.62 8.70
CA ASP A 94 -2.95 -5.85 7.93
C ASP A 94 -1.63 -5.86 7.15
N ALA A 95 -1.22 -7.03 6.67
CA ALA A 95 -0.02 -7.20 5.91
C ALA A 95 -0.21 -8.09 4.67
N THR A 96 0.56 -7.78 3.63
CA THR A 96 0.53 -8.59 2.43
C THR A 96 1.93 -8.93 1.94
N ILE A 97 2.09 -10.13 1.36
CA ILE A 97 3.34 -10.56 0.76
C ILE A 97 3.42 -10.04 -0.67
N ILE A 98 4.54 -9.41 -1.00
CA ILE A 98 4.98 -9.07 -2.35
C ILE A 98 6.11 -10.03 -2.71
N SER A 99 5.92 -10.82 -3.75
CA SER A 99 6.88 -11.84 -4.15
C SER A 99 8.16 -11.24 -4.72
N ALA A 100 9.30 -11.88 -4.49
CA ALA A 100 10.57 -11.53 -5.11
C ALA A 100 11.06 -12.68 -6.01
N PRO A 101 11.95 -12.42 -6.98
CA PRO A 101 12.59 -13.48 -7.75
C PRO A 101 13.35 -14.43 -6.84
N SER A 102 12.99 -15.71 -6.90
CA SER A 102 13.67 -16.78 -6.13
C SER A 102 14.85 -17.41 -6.88
N SER A 103 15.05 -17.02 -8.15
CA SER A 103 16.14 -17.53 -8.99
C SER A 103 17.50 -17.04 -8.51
N THR A 104 18.50 -17.93 -8.59
CA THR A 104 19.91 -17.64 -8.34
C THR A 104 20.70 -17.53 -9.66
N LYS A 105 20.02 -17.47 -10.82
CA LYS A 105 20.64 -17.36 -12.15
C LYS A 105 21.07 -15.91 -12.49
N ASN A 106 21.56 -15.17 -11.51
CA ASN A 106 22.16 -13.85 -11.68
C ASN A 106 23.71 -13.94 -11.59
N ALA A 107 24.41 -12.86 -11.92
CA ALA A 107 25.88 -12.82 -11.88
C ALA A 107 26.45 -13.21 -10.51
N GLU A 108 25.79 -12.83 -9.42
CA GLU A 108 26.21 -13.14 -8.04
C GLU A 108 25.79 -14.53 -7.56
N LYS A 109 24.98 -15.26 -8.33
CA LYS A 109 24.39 -16.59 -7.97
C LYS A 109 23.68 -16.59 -6.60
N LYS A 110 23.14 -15.44 -6.18
CA LYS A 110 22.51 -15.24 -4.87
C LYS A 110 21.13 -14.60 -5.03
N ARG A 111 20.22 -14.99 -4.14
CA ARG A 111 18.94 -14.29 -3.97
C ARG A 111 19.17 -12.91 -3.32
N ASP A 112 18.16 -12.06 -3.35
CA ASP A 112 18.18 -10.80 -2.64
C ASP A 112 18.31 -11.07 -1.11
N PRO A 113 19.37 -10.58 -0.44
CA PRO A 113 19.61 -10.86 0.98
C PRO A 113 18.61 -10.18 1.92
N GLU A 114 17.95 -9.10 1.47
CA GLU A 114 16.94 -8.39 2.25
C GLU A 114 15.52 -9.00 2.13
N MET A 115 15.36 -9.97 1.23
CA MET A 115 14.12 -10.72 1.05
C MET A 115 14.21 -12.07 1.76
N TYR A 116 13.07 -12.58 2.23
CA TYR A 116 13.07 -13.86 2.93
C TYR A 116 11.90 -14.75 2.49
N GLN A 117 11.97 -16.03 2.87
CA GLN A 117 10.88 -16.97 2.59
C GLN A 117 9.91 -17.05 3.78
N THR A 118 8.64 -17.20 3.47
CA THR A 118 7.59 -17.45 4.46
C THR A 118 6.59 -18.44 3.91
N LYS A 119 5.92 -19.17 4.78
CA LYS A 119 4.88 -20.14 4.41
C LYS A 119 3.50 -19.50 4.64
N LYS A 120 2.66 -19.45 3.60
CA LYS A 120 1.25 -19.06 3.72
C LYS A 120 0.38 -20.22 3.26
N GLY A 121 -0.35 -20.82 4.20
CA GLY A 121 -0.98 -22.12 3.96
C GLY A 121 0.07 -23.18 3.65
N ASN A 122 -0.09 -23.89 2.55
CA ASN A 122 0.90 -24.90 2.08
C ASN A 122 1.89 -24.39 1.04
N VAL A 123 1.89 -23.07 0.74
CA VAL A 123 2.73 -22.48 -0.30
C VAL A 123 3.86 -21.65 0.31
N TRP A 124 5.10 -21.96 -0.08
CA TRP A 124 6.27 -21.16 0.23
C TRP A 124 6.33 -19.95 -0.71
N LYS A 125 6.55 -18.78 -0.14
CA LYS A 125 6.73 -17.52 -0.87
C LYS A 125 8.04 -16.87 -0.46
N PHE A 126 8.81 -16.39 -1.41
CA PHE A 126 10.03 -15.62 -1.19
C PHE A 126 9.75 -14.16 -1.56
N GLY A 127 10.10 -13.21 -0.70
CA GLY A 127 9.86 -11.79 -0.95
C GLY A 127 9.90 -10.93 0.30
N MET A 128 9.11 -9.86 0.25
CA MET A 128 8.91 -8.90 1.35
C MET A 128 7.46 -8.91 1.82
N LYS A 129 7.22 -8.39 3.01
CA LYS A 129 5.90 -8.00 3.50
C LYS A 129 5.75 -6.49 3.43
N CYS A 130 4.57 -6.06 3.02
CA CYS A 130 4.10 -4.70 3.16
C CYS A 130 3.01 -4.69 4.22
N HIS A 131 3.22 -3.94 5.29
CA HIS A 131 2.26 -3.74 6.38
C HIS A 131 1.64 -2.37 6.22
N ILE A 132 0.33 -2.26 6.41
CA ILE A 132 -0.40 -1.00 6.27
C ILE A 132 -1.34 -0.75 7.44
N GLY A 133 -1.44 0.52 7.83
CA GLY A 133 -2.49 1.08 8.65
C GLY A 133 -3.51 1.79 7.77
N VAL A 134 -4.77 1.39 7.88
CA VAL A 134 -5.87 1.88 7.06
C VAL A 134 -6.93 2.51 7.95
N ASP A 135 -7.40 3.70 7.61
CA ASP A 135 -8.50 4.33 8.33
C ASP A 135 -9.79 3.50 8.19
N SER A 136 -10.35 3.09 9.32
CA SER A 136 -11.51 2.19 9.35
C SER A 136 -12.79 2.83 8.82
N GLY A 137 -12.87 4.15 8.82
CA GLY A 137 -13.96 4.93 8.25
C GLY A 137 -13.90 4.94 6.73
N SER A 138 -12.86 5.52 6.18
CA SER A 138 -12.70 5.78 4.74
C SER A 138 -12.12 4.60 3.94
N GLY A 139 -11.31 3.75 4.57
CA GLY A 139 -10.52 2.71 3.88
C GLY A 139 -9.22 3.22 3.27
N LEU A 140 -8.84 4.49 3.48
CA LEU A 140 -7.60 5.07 2.97
C LEU A 140 -6.40 4.65 3.82
N VAL A 141 -5.28 4.43 3.16
CA VAL A 141 -4.02 4.04 3.80
C VAL A 141 -3.34 5.28 4.37
N HIS A 142 -3.08 5.28 5.68
CA HIS A 142 -2.40 6.39 6.35
C HIS A 142 -0.97 6.08 6.76
N THR A 143 -0.62 4.81 6.96
CA THR A 143 0.72 4.38 7.38
C THR A 143 1.15 3.13 6.63
N ILE A 144 2.44 3.04 6.33
CA ILE A 144 3.03 1.91 5.60
C ILE A 144 4.37 1.56 6.24
N THR A 145 4.65 0.26 6.40
CA THR A 145 6.00 -0.25 6.69
C THR A 145 6.31 -1.45 5.80
N ALA A 146 7.59 -1.78 5.68
CA ALA A 146 8.04 -2.91 4.88
C ALA A 146 9.11 -3.72 5.62
N THR A 147 9.02 -5.04 5.51
CA THR A 147 9.97 -5.97 6.14
C THR A 147 10.26 -7.14 5.21
N ALA A 148 11.27 -7.94 5.53
CA ALA A 148 11.41 -9.26 4.92
C ALA A 148 10.18 -10.13 5.22
N ALA A 149 9.84 -11.06 4.33
CA ALA A 149 8.59 -11.82 4.43
C ALA A 149 8.47 -12.73 5.67
N ASN A 150 9.58 -13.02 6.37
CA ASN A 150 9.58 -13.82 7.59
C ASN A 150 9.25 -13.04 8.87
N ALA A 151 9.25 -11.71 8.84
CA ALA A 151 8.85 -10.90 10.00
C ALA A 151 7.39 -11.19 10.37
N HIS A 152 7.11 -11.28 11.68
CA HIS A 152 5.75 -11.46 12.16
C HIS A 152 4.96 -10.15 12.07
N ASP A 153 3.70 -10.21 11.62
CA ASP A 153 2.88 -9.02 11.38
C ASP A 153 2.67 -8.20 12.67
N ILE A 154 2.49 -8.89 13.80
CA ILE A 154 2.30 -8.26 15.12
C ILE A 154 3.51 -7.42 15.55
N THR A 155 4.73 -7.72 15.09
CA THR A 155 5.93 -6.94 15.47
C THR A 155 5.95 -5.55 14.86
N GLU A 156 5.30 -5.37 13.72
CA GLU A 156 5.21 -4.10 13.01
C GLU A 156 3.96 -3.28 13.39
N ALA A 157 3.02 -3.89 14.10
CA ALA A 157 1.71 -3.31 14.36
C ALA A 157 1.76 -1.93 15.02
N HIS A 158 2.63 -1.74 16.02
CA HIS A 158 2.77 -0.47 16.74
C HIS A 158 3.18 0.69 15.84
N LYS A 159 3.92 0.43 14.75
CA LYS A 159 4.34 1.44 13.78
C LYS A 159 3.21 1.89 12.85
N LEU A 160 2.12 1.12 12.82
CA LEU A 160 0.96 1.38 11.95
C LEU A 160 -0.11 2.19 12.66
N LEU A 161 -0.03 2.34 13.98
CA LEU A 161 -1.00 3.04 14.79
C LEU A 161 -0.75 4.55 14.77
N ARG A 162 -1.83 5.32 14.94
CA ARG A 162 -1.81 6.76 15.12
C ARG A 162 -2.04 7.10 16.59
N GLU A 163 -1.56 8.24 17.03
CA GLU A 163 -1.75 8.71 18.42
C GLU A 163 -3.22 9.03 18.75
N ASP A 164 -4.04 9.29 17.75
CA ASP A 164 -5.47 9.55 17.88
C ASP A 164 -6.36 8.31 17.69
N ASP A 165 -5.78 7.13 17.52
CA ASP A 165 -6.53 5.88 17.41
C ASP A 165 -7.20 5.50 18.73
N HIS A 166 -8.52 5.31 18.70
CA HIS A 166 -9.29 4.77 19.82
C HIS A 166 -9.68 3.31 19.63
N ILE A 167 -9.73 2.85 18.38
CA ILE A 167 -10.13 1.48 18.01
C ILE A 167 -9.15 0.97 16.95
N VAL A 168 -8.70 -0.27 17.12
CA VAL A 168 -7.84 -0.94 16.16
C VAL A 168 -8.42 -2.31 15.79
N TYR A 169 -8.53 -2.57 14.51
CA TYR A 169 -8.97 -3.85 13.95
C TYR A 169 -7.80 -4.61 13.36
N GLY A 170 -7.73 -5.90 13.61
CA GLY A 170 -6.72 -6.79 13.04
C GLY A 170 -7.24 -8.21 12.86
N ASP A 171 -6.54 -9.01 12.07
CA ASP A 171 -6.83 -10.42 11.96
C ASP A 171 -6.27 -11.23 13.14
N SER A 172 -6.48 -12.53 13.15
CA SER A 172 -5.98 -13.41 14.21
C SER A 172 -4.46 -13.49 14.33
N GLY A 173 -3.71 -12.95 13.37
CA GLY A 173 -2.25 -12.83 13.42
C GLY A 173 -1.78 -11.75 14.40
N TYR A 174 -2.69 -10.84 14.80
CA TYR A 174 -2.42 -9.76 15.76
C TYR A 174 -2.92 -10.07 17.18
N ILE A 175 -3.35 -11.30 17.47
CA ILE A 175 -3.79 -11.70 18.84
C ILE A 175 -2.63 -11.49 19.80
N GLY A 176 -2.88 -10.76 20.90
CA GLY A 176 -1.89 -10.43 21.91
C GLY A 176 -1.15 -9.12 21.66
N ILE A 177 -1.56 -8.31 20.69
CA ILE A 177 -0.97 -6.99 20.41
C ILE A 177 -0.96 -6.10 21.65
N GLU A 178 -2.00 -6.15 22.48
CA GLU A 178 -2.15 -5.40 23.71
C GLU A 178 -1.10 -5.76 24.79
N LYS A 179 -0.46 -6.94 24.63
CA LYS A 179 0.55 -7.45 25.59
C LYS A 179 1.98 -7.04 25.24
N ARG A 180 2.19 -6.42 24.07
CA ARG A 180 3.51 -6.02 23.62
C ARG A 180 3.99 -4.79 24.37
N ASP A 181 5.30 -4.73 24.61
CA ASP A 181 5.92 -3.64 25.36
C ASP A 181 5.75 -2.29 24.66
N GLU A 182 5.81 -2.26 23.33
CA GLU A 182 5.62 -1.06 22.52
C GLU A 182 4.21 -0.45 22.70
N ILE A 183 3.22 -1.29 23.00
CA ILE A 183 1.85 -0.86 23.27
C ILE A 183 1.68 -0.46 24.75
N LYS A 184 2.18 -1.30 25.68
CA LYS A 184 2.03 -1.05 27.13
C LYS A 184 2.75 0.21 27.59
N ASN A 185 3.91 0.50 27.01
CA ASN A 185 4.73 1.64 27.38
C ASN A 185 4.29 2.96 26.77
N ASN A 186 3.36 2.94 25.82
CA ASN A 186 2.78 4.13 25.20
C ASN A 186 1.44 4.48 25.86
N GLU A 187 1.31 5.70 26.38
CA GLU A 187 0.12 6.17 27.11
C GLU A 187 -1.16 6.17 26.26
N HIS A 188 -1.06 6.47 24.97
CA HIS A 188 -2.17 6.47 24.05
C HIS A 188 -2.54 5.05 23.64
N PHE A 189 -1.54 4.26 23.24
CA PHE A 189 -1.79 2.91 22.69
C PHE A 189 -2.38 1.94 23.73
N ARG A 190 -2.04 2.06 25.02
CA ARG A 190 -2.65 1.21 26.06
C ARG A 190 -4.15 1.46 26.29
N LYS A 191 -4.68 2.60 25.80
CA LYS A 191 -6.11 2.96 25.91
C LYS A 191 -6.93 2.51 24.69
N ILE A 192 -6.28 1.98 23.66
CA ILE A 192 -6.93 1.55 22.42
C ILE A 192 -7.79 0.30 22.68
N ASP A 193 -9.00 0.30 22.13
CA ASP A 193 -9.86 -0.88 22.03
C ASP A 193 -9.41 -1.76 20.84
N PHE A 194 -8.66 -2.82 21.14
CA PHE A 194 -8.15 -3.76 20.14
C PHE A 194 -9.22 -4.81 19.77
N ARG A 195 -9.85 -4.65 18.62
CA ARG A 195 -10.88 -5.55 18.07
C ARG A 195 -10.27 -6.57 17.11
N ILE A 196 -9.42 -7.44 17.66
CA ILE A 196 -8.76 -8.49 16.90
C ILE A 196 -9.72 -9.67 16.68
N ASN A 197 -9.76 -10.20 15.44
CA ASN A 197 -10.57 -11.38 15.14
C ASN A 197 -10.01 -12.63 15.84
N ARG A 198 -10.88 -13.43 16.40
CA ARG A 198 -10.55 -14.77 16.93
C ARG A 198 -10.35 -15.76 15.79
N ARG A 199 -9.62 -16.83 16.07
CA ARG A 199 -9.50 -17.95 15.13
C ARG A 199 -10.86 -18.68 15.06
N PRO A 200 -11.36 -19.05 13.87
CA PRO A 200 -12.67 -19.72 13.74
C PRO A 200 -12.82 -20.97 14.62
N LYS A 201 -11.73 -21.73 14.80
CA LYS A 201 -11.71 -22.93 15.66
C LYS A 201 -11.82 -22.65 17.16
N SER A 202 -11.64 -21.42 17.61
CA SER A 202 -11.75 -21.01 19.01
C SER A 202 -13.15 -20.48 19.38
N LEU A 203 -14.05 -20.41 18.42
CA LEU A 203 -15.44 -20.01 18.67
C LEU A 203 -16.24 -21.22 19.18
N PRO A 204 -17.12 -21.03 20.19
CA PRO A 204 -17.97 -22.10 20.66
C PRO A 204 -18.93 -22.58 19.56
N GLN A 205 -19.28 -23.85 19.62
CA GLN A 205 -20.38 -24.40 18.82
C GLN A 205 -21.72 -24.11 19.53
N VAL A 206 -22.60 -23.41 18.84
CA VAL A 206 -23.94 -23.06 19.36
C VAL A 206 -24.97 -24.00 18.74
N SER A 207 -25.99 -24.38 19.51
CA SER A 207 -27.11 -25.17 19.01
C SER A 207 -27.86 -24.45 17.89
N ASP A 208 -28.48 -25.20 16.96
CA ASP A 208 -29.11 -24.69 15.73
C ASP A 208 -30.22 -23.62 15.94
N HIS A 209 -30.72 -23.47 17.17
CA HIS A 209 -31.78 -22.51 17.49
C HIS A 209 -31.36 -21.30 18.31
N ALA A 210 -30.08 -21.18 18.67
CA ALA A 210 -29.56 -20.03 19.43
C ALA A 210 -28.86 -19.02 18.52
N ILE A 211 -29.02 -17.72 18.82
CA ILE A 211 -28.32 -16.67 18.13
C ILE A 211 -26.84 -16.74 18.56
N ASP A 212 -25.96 -17.01 17.60
CA ASP A 212 -24.52 -17.02 17.82
C ASP A 212 -23.96 -15.57 17.84
N TRP A 213 -24.09 -14.93 18.99
CA TRP A 213 -23.63 -13.55 19.20
C TRP A 213 -22.12 -13.40 19.01
N GLU A 214 -21.32 -14.41 19.38
CA GLU A 214 -19.88 -14.34 19.20
C GLU A 214 -19.51 -14.35 17.71
N ARG A 215 -20.15 -15.23 16.93
CA ARG A 215 -19.96 -15.26 15.47
C ARG A 215 -20.48 -13.99 14.81
N TYR A 216 -21.60 -13.44 15.28
CA TYR A 216 -22.09 -12.15 14.79
C TYR A 216 -21.06 -11.03 15.00
N ILE A 217 -20.48 -10.92 16.21
CA ILE A 217 -19.45 -9.94 16.53
C ILE A 217 -18.21 -10.13 15.65
N GLU A 218 -17.73 -11.36 15.47
CA GLU A 218 -16.59 -11.65 14.61
C GLU A 218 -16.87 -11.29 13.13
N ASN A 219 -18.08 -11.54 12.65
CA ASN A 219 -18.49 -11.13 11.31
C ASN A 219 -18.50 -9.59 11.15
N ARG A 220 -18.95 -8.86 12.18
CA ARG A 220 -18.91 -7.39 12.17
C ARG A 220 -17.49 -6.85 12.13
N LYS A 221 -16.55 -7.41 12.91
CA LYS A 221 -15.13 -7.08 12.84
C LYS A 221 -14.58 -7.36 11.44
N SER A 222 -14.88 -8.51 10.86
CA SER A 222 -14.46 -8.90 9.52
C SER A 222 -15.01 -7.96 8.44
N ALA A 223 -16.25 -7.50 8.58
CA ALA A 223 -16.87 -6.55 7.67
C ALA A 223 -16.14 -5.18 7.66
N VAL A 224 -15.63 -4.73 8.81
CA VAL A 224 -14.78 -3.53 8.86
C VAL A 224 -13.43 -3.79 8.20
N ARG A 225 -12.80 -4.93 8.54
CA ARG A 225 -11.48 -5.30 8.03
C ARG A 225 -11.41 -5.47 6.51
N CYS A 226 -12.49 -5.89 5.85
CA CYS A 226 -12.46 -6.10 4.41
C CYS A 226 -12.09 -4.83 3.61
N LYS A 227 -12.16 -3.64 4.22
CA LYS A 227 -11.71 -2.39 3.58
C LYS A 227 -10.22 -2.40 3.24
N VAL A 228 -9.38 -3.05 4.04
CA VAL A 228 -7.94 -3.17 3.77
C VAL A 228 -7.64 -3.92 2.48
N GLU A 229 -8.50 -4.89 2.12
CA GLU A 229 -8.35 -5.68 0.91
C GLU A 229 -8.47 -4.83 -0.35
N HIS A 230 -9.25 -3.73 -0.32
CA HIS A 230 -9.36 -2.81 -1.44
C HIS A 230 -8.03 -2.11 -1.77
N ALA A 231 -7.31 -1.66 -0.74
CA ALA A 231 -6.00 -1.04 -0.91
C ALA A 231 -5.00 -2.03 -1.53
N PHE A 232 -4.92 -3.25 -0.99
CA PHE A 232 -4.06 -4.29 -1.53
C PHE A 232 -4.45 -4.72 -2.94
N LYS A 233 -5.75 -4.78 -3.25
CA LYS A 233 -6.23 -5.09 -4.60
C LYS A 233 -5.78 -4.04 -5.60
N ILE A 234 -5.86 -2.76 -5.27
CA ILE A 234 -5.39 -1.69 -6.16
C ILE A 234 -3.90 -1.85 -6.45
N ILE A 235 -3.07 -2.05 -5.41
CA ILE A 235 -1.63 -2.22 -5.58
C ILE A 235 -1.31 -3.44 -6.45
N LYS A 236 -1.94 -4.58 -6.18
CA LYS A 236 -1.60 -5.85 -6.83
C LYS A 236 -2.23 -6.03 -8.20
N ASP A 237 -3.47 -5.60 -8.36
CA ASP A 237 -4.27 -5.89 -9.55
C ASP A 237 -4.35 -4.69 -10.48
N THR A 238 -4.64 -3.48 -9.95
CA THR A 238 -4.75 -2.29 -10.80
C THR A 238 -3.38 -1.78 -11.22
N PHE A 239 -2.42 -1.70 -10.29
CA PHE A 239 -1.05 -1.24 -10.57
C PHE A 239 -0.08 -2.39 -10.85
N GLY A 240 -0.52 -3.66 -10.82
CA GLY A 240 0.28 -4.83 -11.19
C GLY A 240 1.47 -5.14 -10.28
N PHE A 241 1.55 -4.57 -9.06
CA PHE A 241 2.69 -4.75 -8.17
C PHE A 241 2.53 -6.00 -7.29
N ARG A 242 2.43 -7.18 -7.93
CA ARG A 242 2.40 -8.49 -7.26
C ARG A 242 3.81 -9.02 -6.94
N LYS A 243 4.81 -8.49 -7.63
CA LYS A 243 6.23 -8.90 -7.54
C LYS A 243 7.10 -7.65 -7.47
N VAL A 244 8.14 -7.69 -6.64
CA VAL A 244 9.12 -6.60 -6.55
C VAL A 244 9.82 -6.38 -7.88
N ARG A 245 10.10 -5.12 -8.18
CA ARG A 245 10.78 -4.70 -9.41
C ARG A 245 12.27 -4.43 -9.18
N TYR A 246 12.63 -4.06 -7.95
CA TYR A 246 13.98 -3.64 -7.59
C TYR A 246 14.58 -4.60 -6.56
N ARG A 247 15.90 -4.62 -6.48
CA ARG A 247 16.64 -5.32 -5.44
C ARG A 247 16.68 -4.46 -4.18
N GLY A 248 16.52 -5.08 -3.01
CA GLY A 248 16.52 -4.43 -1.70
C GLY A 248 15.15 -3.92 -1.25
N LEU A 249 15.00 -3.77 0.08
CA LEU A 249 13.76 -3.29 0.69
C LEU A 249 13.53 -1.80 0.44
N ALA A 250 14.56 -0.97 0.59
CA ALA A 250 14.43 0.48 0.55
C ALA A 250 13.85 0.99 -0.78
N LYS A 251 14.32 0.51 -1.92
CA LYS A 251 13.82 0.90 -3.25
C LYS A 251 12.37 0.48 -3.47
N ASN A 252 12.02 -0.75 -3.06
CA ASN A 252 10.65 -1.24 -3.15
C ASN A 252 9.72 -0.51 -2.17
N PHE A 253 10.20 -0.13 -0.99
CA PHE A 253 9.45 0.67 -0.03
C PHE A 253 9.17 2.08 -0.55
N ASN A 254 10.18 2.76 -1.14
CA ASN A 254 9.98 4.04 -1.80
C ASN A 254 8.89 3.96 -2.89
N LYS A 255 8.92 2.91 -3.72
CA LYS A 255 7.88 2.66 -4.72
C LYS A 255 6.50 2.40 -4.09
N LEU A 256 6.42 1.61 -3.01
CA LEU A 256 5.17 1.33 -2.31
C LEU A 256 4.50 2.60 -1.78
N ASN A 257 5.28 3.54 -1.26
CA ASN A 257 4.75 4.84 -0.81
C ASN A 257 4.04 5.59 -1.94
N VAL A 258 4.66 5.68 -3.11
CA VAL A 258 4.03 6.32 -4.28
C VAL A 258 2.81 5.55 -4.76
N LEU A 259 2.88 4.22 -4.79
CA LEU A 259 1.75 3.36 -5.17
C LEU A 259 0.53 3.57 -4.25
N PHE A 260 0.74 3.62 -2.93
CA PHE A 260 -0.36 3.82 -1.97
C PHE A 260 -0.89 5.25 -1.99
N ALA A 261 -0.05 6.26 -2.23
CA ALA A 261 -0.52 7.61 -2.49
C ALA A 261 -1.47 7.66 -3.70
N CYS A 262 -1.07 7.03 -4.81
CA CYS A 262 -1.91 6.90 -6.00
C CYS A 262 -3.17 6.05 -5.75
N ALA A 263 -3.09 5.00 -4.92
CA ALA A 263 -4.24 4.19 -4.54
C ALA A 263 -5.27 5.01 -3.74
N ASN A 264 -4.82 5.83 -2.79
CA ASN A 264 -5.69 6.73 -2.03
C ASN A 264 -6.43 7.71 -2.97
N LEU A 265 -5.70 8.37 -3.87
CA LEU A 265 -6.31 9.26 -4.89
C LEU A 265 -7.36 8.53 -5.73
N LEU A 266 -7.06 7.30 -6.17
CA LEU A 266 -7.98 6.50 -6.97
C LEU A 266 -9.23 6.09 -6.18
N MET A 267 -9.08 5.74 -4.90
CA MET A 267 -10.22 5.39 -4.03
C MET A 267 -11.14 6.58 -3.80
N VAL A 268 -10.60 7.76 -3.51
CA VAL A 268 -11.37 9.00 -3.37
C VAL A 268 -12.13 9.33 -4.65
N LYS A 269 -11.45 9.32 -5.80
CA LYS A 269 -12.11 9.56 -7.11
C LYS A 269 -13.25 8.58 -7.37
N ARG A 270 -13.07 7.29 -7.09
CA ARG A 270 -14.11 6.27 -7.26
C ARG A 270 -15.28 6.46 -6.31
N GLY A 271 -15.03 6.90 -5.08
CA GLY A 271 -16.05 7.26 -4.09
C GLY A 271 -16.90 8.45 -4.55
N GLN A 272 -16.27 9.52 -5.03
CA GLN A 272 -16.95 10.70 -5.57
C GLN A 272 -17.85 10.35 -6.76
N ILE A 273 -17.37 9.53 -7.70
CA ILE A 273 -18.18 9.11 -8.87
C ILE A 273 -19.39 8.27 -8.43
N LYS A 274 -19.26 7.42 -7.42
CA LYS A 274 -20.38 6.62 -6.89
C LYS A 274 -21.44 7.52 -6.26
N SER A 275 -21.01 8.51 -5.45
CA SER A 275 -21.91 9.48 -4.80
C SER A 275 -22.67 10.33 -5.83
N GLN A 276 -21.99 10.82 -6.87
CA GLN A 276 -22.64 11.56 -7.95
C GLN A 276 -23.68 10.71 -8.71
N LYS A 277 -23.35 9.44 -9.02
CA LYS A 277 -24.28 8.54 -9.68
C LYS A 277 -25.49 8.18 -8.82
N ALA A 278 -25.34 8.13 -7.49
CA ALA A 278 -26.45 7.91 -6.59
C ALA A 278 -27.41 9.11 -6.55
N LEU A 279 -26.87 10.33 -6.54
CA LEU A 279 -27.66 11.58 -6.60
C LEU A 279 -28.44 11.75 -7.91
N ILE A 280 -27.96 11.24 -9.04
CA ILE A 280 -28.65 11.31 -10.34
C ILE A 280 -29.78 10.28 -10.45
N ARG A 281 -29.75 9.21 -9.65
CA ARG A 281 -30.72 8.09 -9.70
C ARG A 281 -31.81 8.19 -8.65
N GLY A 282 -31.72 9.07 -7.68
CA GLY A 282 -32.75 9.39 -6.68
C GLY A 282 -33.48 10.65 -7.08
#